data_7f1570ba9e4beef81a5ad402b1ca64bc
#
_entry.id   7f1570ba9e4beef81a5ad402b1ca64bc
#
_cell.length_a   1.000
_cell.length_b   1.000
_cell.length_c   1.000
_cell.angle_alpha   90.00
_cell.angle_beta   90.00
_cell.angle_gamma   90.00
#
_symmetry.space_group_name_H-M   'P 1'
#
loop_
_entity.id
_entity.type
_entity.pdbx_description
1 polymer ?
#
loop_
_entity_poly.entity_id
_entity_poly.type
_entity_poly.pdbx_seq_one_letter_code
_entity_poly.pdbx_strand_id
1 'polypeptide(L)'
;MSSLPRYAIVLALIFSCAGFPTAANSQSKTQKKTPTSGVSGRITIHGKGAAGIVVGIRNSDFSRQPAPALKATTDQDGNYRITDIPAGNYQVSPLAPAYVAPDLFSPPARGKTLLLGEGEDVQGIDFSLVRGGVITGKVTDADGRPVIEERLTIVLEGQDNRNRQMSSPVFAGGFQTDDRGVYRIYGIPAGRYKIFVGAADEEYSPRIAYKRTFYPDAAEAEDAKVIGVTEGSQATNIDITVGRSLPSFAASGKVIDGETGQPVIGPRFGLRRLLKDGEDQVIGIFAASNSKGEFRLENIMPGKYAVFIAPQPGSEVRTEGVAFEVIDQDVTGLLLKTFQGLTITGTVVLEGTYDKNVSAKLAQLRLQVYVRDGTNNPSWQESNINTDGSFRIGGLGPGTANFSLRSPDRSPLVTFAIVRVERDGVVQVRGVELKAGEQSRDIKIIVSHGTGSIRGEVKLENGPLPEGARIMIGIKKLDVTEPTFRPYNVDARGHFLIEGVAAGSYEVNVNATIPGRRVSPSTKQIVDVSEGTSSDIIVALDLKANPLESPTP
;
A
#
# COMPACT_ATOMS: atom_id res chain seq x y z
N MET A 1 13.40 -14.06 -67.37
CA MET A 1 14.39 -13.46 -68.28
C MET A 1 15.11 -12.43 -67.48
N SER A 2 16.30 -12.77 -67.13
CA SER A 2 17.62 -12.18 -67.40
C SER A 2 17.83 -10.82 -66.70
N SER A 3 18.86 -10.48 -66.02
CA SER A 3 20.17 -11.04 -65.67
C SER A 3 20.92 -9.89 -64.93
N LEU A 4 21.70 -10.21 -63.95
CA LEU A 4 22.81 -9.42 -63.37
C LEU A 4 23.83 -9.04 -64.49
N PRO A 5 24.92 -8.20 -64.30
CA PRO A 5 25.83 -8.22 -63.15
C PRO A 5 26.58 -6.89 -62.78
N ARG A 6 27.23 -6.91 -61.60
CA ARG A 6 28.65 -6.54 -61.25
C ARG A 6 29.30 -5.30 -61.81
N TYR A 7 29.95 -4.49 -60.96
CA TYR A 7 31.43 -4.37 -60.83
C TYR A 7 31.85 -3.53 -59.59
N ALA A 8 32.88 -4.05 -58.92
CA ALA A 8 33.62 -3.43 -57.85
C ALA A 8 34.73 -2.49 -58.41
N ILE A 9 35.05 -1.43 -57.72
CA ILE A 9 36.36 -0.79 -57.86
C ILE A 9 36.85 -0.40 -56.44
N VAL A 10 37.99 -1.01 -56.09
CA VAL A 10 38.86 -0.72 -54.97
C VAL A 10 39.74 0.49 -55.34
N LEU A 11 39.84 1.48 -54.47
CA LEU A 11 40.97 2.44 -54.51
C LEU A 11 41.50 2.63 -53.11
N ALA A 12 42.69 2.09 -52.88
CA ALA A 12 43.53 2.32 -51.73
C ALA A 12 44.29 3.64 -51.91
N LEU A 13 44.23 4.49 -50.89
CA LEU A 13 45.16 5.64 -50.76
C LEU A 13 45.79 5.57 -49.37
N ILE A 14 47.08 5.23 -49.40
CA ILE A 14 48.01 5.27 -48.28
C ILE A 14 48.35 6.72 -48.01
N PHE A 15 48.08 7.22 -46.81
CA PHE A 15 48.71 8.44 -46.29
C PHE A 15 49.38 8.12 -44.94
N SER A 16 50.70 8.09 -45.02
CA SER A 16 51.58 8.03 -43.87
C SER A 16 51.64 9.42 -43.24
N CYS A 17 51.34 9.57 -41.97
CA CYS A 17 51.79 10.69 -41.17
C CYS A 17 52.08 10.25 -39.74
N ALA A 18 53.25 10.70 -39.33
CA ALA A 18 53.98 10.40 -38.13
C ALA A 18 53.20 10.59 -36.82
N GLY A 19 53.54 9.74 -35.86
CA GLY A 19 52.94 9.69 -34.52
C GLY A 19 53.35 10.84 -33.61
N PHE A 20 52.38 11.18 -32.73
CA PHE A 20 52.63 11.70 -31.40
C PHE A 20 51.87 10.82 -30.40
N PRO A 21 52.50 10.33 -29.35
CA PRO A 21 51.76 9.60 -28.31
C PRO A 21 51.08 10.61 -27.39
N THR A 22 49.79 10.82 -27.57
CA THR A 22 48.94 11.39 -26.52
C THR A 22 48.69 10.29 -25.48
N ALA A 23 49.35 10.44 -24.33
CA ALA A 23 49.03 9.67 -23.16
C ALA A 23 47.60 10.00 -22.73
N ALA A 24 46.64 9.14 -23.11
CA ALA A 24 45.31 9.14 -22.56
C ALA A 24 45.41 8.62 -21.11
N ASN A 25 45.43 9.55 -20.17
CA ASN A 25 45.23 9.27 -18.77
C ASN A 25 43.77 8.81 -18.58
N SER A 26 43.50 7.52 -18.79
CA SER A 26 42.24 6.92 -18.36
C SER A 26 42.29 6.81 -16.83
N GLN A 27 41.86 7.88 -16.15
CA GLN A 27 41.46 7.76 -14.76
C GLN A 27 40.26 6.80 -14.70
N SER A 28 40.55 5.55 -14.49
CA SER A 28 39.61 4.58 -14.01
C SER A 28 39.04 5.15 -12.70
N LYS A 29 37.83 5.72 -12.76
CA LYS A 29 37.04 5.99 -11.56
C LYS A 29 36.81 4.63 -10.89
N THR A 30 37.62 4.32 -9.92
CA THR A 30 37.36 3.21 -8.99
C THR A 30 36.02 3.52 -8.35
N GLN A 31 34.94 2.93 -8.85
CA GLN A 31 33.66 2.95 -8.18
C GLN A 31 33.89 2.30 -6.82
N LYS A 32 33.86 3.10 -5.77
CA LYS A 32 33.94 2.64 -4.39
C LYS A 32 32.77 1.68 -4.21
N LYS A 33 33.05 0.38 -4.20
CA LYS A 33 32.03 -0.67 -3.99
C LYS A 33 31.37 -0.39 -2.64
N THR A 34 30.12 -0.04 -2.63
CA THR A 34 29.36 0.15 -1.40
C THR A 34 29.42 -1.14 -0.59
N PRO A 35 29.74 -1.10 0.70
CA PRO A 35 29.76 -2.29 1.53
C PRO A 35 28.38 -2.97 1.46
N THR A 36 28.36 -4.25 1.15
CA THR A 36 27.14 -5.05 1.13
C THR A 36 26.99 -5.84 2.40
N SER A 37 25.75 -5.98 2.85
CA SER A 37 25.39 -6.69 4.08
C SER A 37 25.13 -8.17 3.83
N GLY A 38 25.15 -8.97 4.90
CA GLY A 38 24.82 -10.38 4.89
C GLY A 38 23.75 -10.72 5.92
N VAL A 39 22.93 -11.73 5.59
CA VAL A 39 21.93 -12.30 6.51
C VAL A 39 22.07 -13.80 6.53
N SER A 40 22.16 -14.40 7.73
CA SER A 40 22.26 -15.83 7.92
C SER A 40 21.35 -16.31 9.05
N GLY A 41 21.00 -17.59 8.98
CA GLY A 41 20.16 -18.24 9.98
C GLY A 41 19.96 -19.70 9.66
N ARG A 42 19.09 -20.34 10.41
CA ARG A 42 18.78 -21.75 10.30
C ARG A 42 17.27 -21.99 10.15
N ILE A 43 16.92 -22.90 9.25
CA ILE A 43 15.55 -23.40 9.11
C ILE A 43 15.47 -24.78 9.75
N THR A 44 14.49 -24.96 10.62
CA THR A 44 14.22 -26.26 11.23
C THR A 44 12.79 -26.72 10.96
N ILE A 45 12.58 -28.04 10.87
CA ILE A 45 11.27 -28.69 10.90
C ILE A 45 11.32 -29.68 12.06
N HIS A 46 10.42 -29.55 13.03
CA HIS A 46 10.42 -30.32 14.28
C HIS A 46 11.80 -30.31 15.00
N GLY A 47 12.45 -29.14 15.00
CA GLY A 47 13.76 -28.96 15.65
C GLY A 47 14.95 -29.52 14.87
N LYS A 48 14.74 -30.26 13.77
CA LYS A 48 15.82 -30.77 12.90
C LYS A 48 16.07 -29.81 11.74
N GLY A 49 17.32 -29.66 11.34
CA GLY A 49 17.69 -28.84 10.19
C GLY A 49 16.95 -29.29 8.93
N ALA A 50 16.41 -28.34 8.18
CA ALA A 50 15.63 -28.59 6.98
C ALA A 50 16.43 -28.19 5.72
N ALA A 51 16.94 -29.17 4.99
CA ALA A 51 17.66 -28.96 3.74
C ALA A 51 16.72 -28.61 2.57
N GLY A 52 17.24 -27.81 1.62
CA GLY A 52 16.53 -27.53 0.36
C GLY A 52 15.41 -26.49 0.47
N ILE A 53 15.25 -25.83 1.60
CA ILE A 53 14.28 -24.74 1.77
C ILE A 53 14.86 -23.47 1.17
N VAL A 54 14.13 -22.83 0.27
CA VAL A 54 14.50 -21.53 -0.29
C VAL A 54 14.11 -20.44 0.70
N VAL A 55 15.04 -19.58 1.07
CA VAL A 55 14.81 -18.38 1.87
C VAL A 55 14.96 -17.16 0.98
N GLY A 56 13.97 -16.30 0.96
CA GLY A 56 13.97 -15.05 0.21
C GLY A 56 14.11 -13.84 1.11
N ILE A 57 14.83 -12.83 0.63
CA ILE A 57 14.85 -11.49 1.23
C ILE A 57 14.28 -10.50 0.23
N ARG A 58 13.35 -9.68 0.67
CA ARG A 58 12.67 -8.67 -0.14
C ARG A 58 12.78 -7.33 0.54
N ASN A 59 13.07 -6.28 -0.21
CA ASN A 59 12.94 -4.92 0.31
C ASN A 59 11.48 -4.65 0.73
N SER A 60 11.29 -4.15 1.94
CA SER A 60 9.97 -3.83 2.50
C SER A 60 9.49 -2.42 2.15
N ASP A 61 10.33 -1.60 1.54
CA ASP A 61 9.91 -0.31 1.01
C ASP A 61 8.96 -0.54 -0.17
N PHE A 62 7.73 -0.04 -0.04
CA PHE A 62 6.61 -0.29 -0.95
C PHE A 62 6.77 0.39 -2.33
N SER A 63 7.95 0.36 -2.93
CA SER A 63 8.10 0.74 -4.32
C SER A 63 7.45 -0.31 -5.24
N ARG A 64 6.68 0.14 -6.22
CA ARG A 64 5.94 -0.72 -7.17
C ARG A 64 6.80 -1.63 -8.05
N GLN A 65 8.11 -1.47 -8.02
CA GLN A 65 9.03 -2.40 -8.64
C GLN A 65 9.71 -3.21 -7.53
N PRO A 66 9.28 -4.45 -7.30
CA PRO A 66 10.02 -5.32 -6.40
C PRO A 66 11.41 -5.50 -7.01
N ALA A 67 12.43 -4.99 -6.33
CA ALA A 67 13.80 -5.41 -6.62
C ALA A 67 13.86 -6.94 -6.63
N PRO A 68 14.63 -7.57 -7.51
CA PRO A 68 14.72 -9.00 -7.56
C PRO A 68 15.04 -9.51 -6.15
N ALA A 69 14.18 -10.38 -5.62
CA ALA A 69 14.37 -10.94 -4.30
C ALA A 69 15.66 -11.79 -4.32
N LEU A 70 16.63 -11.41 -3.48
CA LEU A 70 17.79 -12.26 -3.25
C LEU A 70 17.35 -13.51 -2.52
N LYS A 71 17.96 -14.65 -2.84
CA LYS A 71 17.56 -15.96 -2.32
C LYS A 71 18.77 -16.80 -1.96
N ALA A 72 18.61 -17.63 -0.95
CA ALA A 72 19.53 -18.73 -0.65
C ALA A 72 18.74 -20.03 -0.42
N THR A 73 19.40 -21.17 -0.56
CA THR A 73 18.81 -22.47 -0.26
C THR A 73 19.54 -23.04 0.94
N THR A 74 18.81 -23.63 1.88
CA THR A 74 19.40 -24.24 3.07
C THR A 74 20.24 -25.46 2.75
N ASP A 75 21.35 -25.62 3.46
CA ASP A 75 22.21 -26.81 3.44
C ASP A 75 21.57 -28.00 4.18
N GLN A 76 22.34 -29.10 4.33
CA GLN A 76 21.87 -30.33 5.00
C GLN A 76 21.52 -30.11 6.48
N ASP A 77 22.16 -29.15 7.15
CA ASP A 77 21.91 -28.80 8.53
C ASP A 77 20.82 -27.70 8.68
N GLY A 78 20.25 -27.24 7.56
CA GLY A 78 19.24 -26.21 7.51
C GLY A 78 19.79 -24.79 7.55
N ASN A 79 21.10 -24.58 7.48
CA ASN A 79 21.68 -23.24 7.51
C ASN A 79 21.55 -22.56 6.13
N TYR A 80 21.38 -21.24 6.15
CA TYR A 80 21.38 -20.42 4.95
C TYR A 80 22.16 -19.13 5.15
N ARG A 81 22.65 -18.56 4.06
CA ARG A 81 23.29 -17.25 4.02
C ARG A 81 22.95 -16.53 2.73
N ILE A 82 22.48 -15.29 2.86
CA ILE A 82 22.24 -14.37 1.75
C ILE A 82 23.24 -13.24 1.86
N THR A 83 23.96 -12.93 0.80
CA THR A 83 24.99 -11.89 0.72
C THR A 83 24.62 -10.82 -0.29
N ASP A 84 25.45 -9.79 -0.38
CA ASP A 84 25.33 -8.70 -1.34
C ASP A 84 24.01 -7.91 -1.20
N ILE A 85 23.52 -7.77 0.04
CA ILE A 85 22.31 -7.04 0.37
C ILE A 85 22.70 -5.58 0.62
N PRO A 86 22.15 -4.60 -0.12
CA PRO A 86 22.32 -3.18 0.21
C PRO A 86 21.76 -2.85 1.59
N ALA A 87 22.20 -1.75 2.20
CA ALA A 87 21.56 -1.23 3.41
C ALA A 87 20.09 -0.89 3.14
N GLY A 88 19.20 -1.10 4.10
CA GLY A 88 17.77 -0.84 3.95
C GLY A 88 16.86 -1.70 4.83
N ASN A 89 15.55 -1.56 4.61
CA ASN A 89 14.52 -2.32 5.29
C ASN A 89 14.13 -3.55 4.49
N TYR A 90 14.15 -4.70 5.11
CA TYR A 90 13.91 -5.97 4.44
C TYR A 90 12.93 -6.85 5.20
N GLN A 91 12.33 -7.77 4.46
CA GLN A 91 11.58 -8.89 5.01
C GLN A 91 12.25 -10.19 4.55
N VAL A 92 12.65 -11.00 5.51
CA VAL A 92 13.24 -12.33 5.30
C VAL A 92 12.17 -13.38 5.55
N SER A 93 11.99 -14.29 4.61
CA SER A 93 10.96 -15.33 4.73
C SER A 93 11.36 -16.65 4.06
N PRO A 94 11.01 -17.79 4.62
CA PRO A 94 11.10 -19.08 3.93
C PRO A 94 10.02 -19.14 2.83
N LEU A 95 10.41 -19.58 1.64
CA LEU A 95 9.54 -19.77 0.49
C LEU A 95 9.14 -21.24 0.39
N ALA A 96 8.41 -21.71 1.39
CA ALA A 96 7.99 -23.10 1.53
C ALA A 96 6.45 -23.20 1.67
N PRO A 97 5.69 -23.19 0.57
CA PRO A 97 4.23 -23.04 0.59
C PRO A 97 3.46 -24.09 1.39
N ALA A 98 4.03 -25.30 1.53
CA ALA A 98 3.41 -26.39 2.29
C ALA A 98 3.69 -26.33 3.80
N TYR A 99 4.50 -25.36 4.22
CA TYR A 99 4.91 -25.19 5.61
C TYR A 99 4.47 -23.83 6.13
N VAL A 100 4.37 -23.72 7.43
CA VAL A 100 4.06 -22.49 8.16
C VAL A 100 5.09 -22.29 9.27
N ALA A 101 5.41 -21.04 9.55
CA ALA A 101 6.14 -20.64 10.72
C ALA A 101 5.14 -20.11 11.75
N PRO A 102 4.82 -20.84 12.81
CA PRO A 102 3.76 -20.47 13.76
C PRO A 102 3.97 -19.10 14.39
N ASP A 103 5.22 -18.75 14.66
CA ASP A 103 5.65 -17.45 15.22
C ASP A 103 5.44 -16.25 14.29
N LEU A 104 5.18 -16.49 12.99
CA LEU A 104 5.00 -15.44 11.98
C LEU A 104 3.55 -15.30 11.49
N PHE A 105 2.61 -15.92 12.16
CA PHE A 105 1.25 -16.07 11.66
C PHE A 105 0.36 -14.83 11.78
N SER A 106 0.85 -13.70 12.24
CA SER A 106 0.06 -12.45 12.26
C SER A 106 0.18 -11.70 10.92
N PRO A 107 -0.92 -11.49 10.17
CA PRO A 107 -0.89 -10.65 8.98
C PRO A 107 -0.46 -9.20 9.34
N PRO A 108 0.36 -8.51 8.49
CA PRO A 108 0.77 -8.85 7.13
C PRO A 108 2.13 -9.58 7.03
N ALA A 109 2.77 -9.96 8.15
CA ALA A 109 4.14 -10.42 8.15
C ALA A 109 4.24 -11.92 7.86
N ARG A 110 4.63 -12.27 6.63
CA ARG A 110 5.05 -13.62 6.25
C ARG A 110 6.54 -13.86 6.44
N GLY A 111 7.20 -13.04 7.27
CA GLY A 111 8.62 -13.10 7.47
C GLY A 111 9.07 -12.18 8.59
N LYS A 112 10.36 -12.27 8.92
CA LYS A 112 10.99 -11.39 9.91
C LYS A 112 11.42 -10.10 9.22
N THR A 113 10.98 -8.97 9.75
CA THR A 113 11.46 -7.66 9.30
C THR A 113 12.87 -7.44 9.80
N LEU A 114 13.73 -6.85 8.98
CA LEU A 114 15.14 -6.65 9.30
C LEU A 114 15.61 -5.30 8.75
N LEU A 115 16.18 -4.49 9.62
CA LEU A 115 16.87 -3.26 9.26
C LEU A 115 18.37 -3.56 9.11
N LEU A 116 18.91 -3.41 7.91
CA LEU A 116 20.33 -3.65 7.63
C LEU A 116 21.07 -2.33 7.45
N GLY A 117 22.13 -2.16 8.23
CA GLY A 117 23.13 -1.11 8.02
C GLY A 117 24.10 -1.45 6.89
N GLU A 118 24.93 -0.46 6.46
CA GLU A 118 25.99 -0.71 5.46
C GLU A 118 27.02 -1.71 5.99
N GLY A 119 27.26 -2.79 5.23
CA GLY A 119 28.26 -3.81 5.57
C GLY A 119 27.92 -4.66 6.80
N GLU A 120 26.71 -4.59 7.30
CA GLU A 120 26.27 -5.34 8.48
C GLU A 120 26.08 -6.82 8.16
N ASP A 121 26.60 -7.71 8.98
CA ASP A 121 26.42 -9.16 8.88
C ASP A 121 25.53 -9.66 10.03
N VAL A 122 24.26 -9.90 9.72
CA VAL A 122 23.24 -10.30 10.71
C VAL A 122 23.10 -11.81 10.73
N GLN A 123 23.24 -12.39 11.91
CA GLN A 123 23.13 -13.83 12.15
C GLN A 123 21.91 -14.16 13.01
N GLY A 124 21.50 -15.43 13.04
CA GLY A 124 20.42 -15.90 13.91
C GLY A 124 19.02 -15.51 13.43
N ILE A 125 18.82 -15.26 12.14
CA ILE A 125 17.48 -15.08 11.57
C ILE A 125 16.89 -16.47 11.28
N ASP A 126 16.53 -17.17 12.36
CA ASP A 126 16.10 -18.55 12.32
C ASP A 126 14.58 -18.66 12.13
N PHE A 127 14.14 -19.78 11.55
CA PHE A 127 12.72 -20.11 11.42
C PHE A 127 12.46 -21.56 11.82
N SER A 128 11.45 -21.77 12.63
CA SER A 128 10.91 -23.09 12.92
C SER A 128 9.66 -23.32 12.08
N LEU A 129 9.68 -24.32 11.21
CA LEU A 129 8.59 -24.64 10.33
C LEU A 129 7.85 -25.89 10.80
N VAL A 130 6.55 -25.88 10.65
CA VAL A 130 5.68 -27.04 10.80
C VAL A 130 4.92 -27.27 9.51
N ARG A 131 4.49 -28.50 9.25
CA ARG A 131 3.71 -28.80 8.06
C ARG A 131 2.33 -28.16 8.19
N GLY A 132 1.97 -27.32 7.22
CA GLY A 132 0.65 -26.73 7.17
C GLY A 132 -0.44 -27.75 6.90
N GLY A 133 -1.63 -27.52 7.44
CA GLY A 133 -2.83 -28.27 7.12
C GLY A 133 -3.36 -27.97 5.72
N VAL A 134 -4.32 -28.73 5.28
CA VAL A 134 -4.98 -28.61 3.99
C VAL A 134 -6.51 -28.65 4.17
N ILE A 135 -7.23 -27.80 3.45
CA ILE A 135 -8.69 -27.87 3.30
C ILE A 135 -9.00 -28.05 1.82
N THR A 136 -9.86 -29.03 1.51
CA THR A 136 -10.33 -29.28 0.14
C THR A 136 -11.83 -29.45 0.12
N GLY A 137 -12.46 -28.98 -0.95
CA GLY A 137 -13.88 -29.10 -1.15
C GLY A 137 -14.30 -28.64 -2.53
N LYS A 138 -15.57 -28.50 -2.72
CA LYS A 138 -16.19 -28.06 -3.96
C LYS A 138 -17.17 -26.91 -3.67
N VAL A 139 -17.27 -25.96 -4.58
CA VAL A 139 -18.30 -24.92 -4.55
C VAL A 139 -19.28 -25.19 -5.67
N THR A 140 -20.56 -25.27 -5.34
CA THR A 140 -21.66 -25.45 -6.30
C THR A 140 -22.74 -24.40 -6.08
N ASP A 141 -23.46 -24.05 -7.15
CA ASP A 141 -24.66 -23.23 -7.05
C ASP A 141 -25.87 -24.05 -6.58
N ALA A 142 -27.03 -23.38 -6.42
CA ALA A 142 -28.29 -24.00 -6.00
C ALA A 142 -28.82 -25.06 -7.00
N ASP A 143 -28.36 -25.03 -8.25
CA ASP A 143 -28.72 -26.01 -9.27
C ASP A 143 -27.71 -27.16 -9.35
N GLY A 144 -26.70 -27.20 -8.45
CA GLY A 144 -25.63 -28.19 -8.40
C GLY A 144 -24.52 -27.99 -9.44
N ARG A 145 -24.49 -26.86 -10.15
CA ARG A 145 -23.46 -26.56 -11.12
C ARG A 145 -22.18 -26.08 -10.43
N PRO A 146 -20.99 -26.39 -10.96
CA PRO A 146 -19.75 -25.89 -10.38
C PRO A 146 -19.65 -24.36 -10.48
N VAL A 147 -19.19 -23.74 -9.41
CA VAL A 147 -18.87 -22.31 -9.36
C VAL A 147 -17.36 -22.18 -9.66
N ILE A 148 -17.05 -21.53 -10.77
CA ILE A 148 -15.69 -21.47 -11.37
C ILE A 148 -15.01 -20.15 -11.01
N GLU A 149 -13.68 -20.19 -10.77
CA GLU A 149 -12.84 -19.01 -10.50
C GLU A 149 -13.32 -18.17 -9.28
N GLU A 150 -14.16 -18.76 -8.43
CA GLU A 150 -14.63 -18.07 -7.23
C GLU A 150 -13.56 -18.09 -6.13
N ARG A 151 -13.36 -16.93 -5.52
CA ARG A 151 -12.36 -16.76 -4.47
C ARG A 151 -12.87 -17.27 -3.14
N LEU A 152 -12.05 -18.08 -2.47
CA LEU A 152 -12.33 -18.53 -1.11
C LEU A 152 -11.62 -17.64 -0.09
N THR A 153 -12.33 -17.31 0.97
CA THR A 153 -11.80 -16.60 2.13
C THR A 153 -11.87 -17.51 3.35
N ILE A 154 -10.76 -17.58 4.06
CA ILE A 154 -10.64 -18.34 5.31
C ILE A 154 -10.40 -17.36 6.47
N VAL A 155 -11.11 -17.52 7.56
CA VAL A 155 -11.01 -16.70 8.77
C VAL A 155 -10.84 -17.56 10.01
N LEU A 156 -10.04 -17.09 10.95
CA LEU A 156 -9.88 -17.77 12.24
C LEU A 156 -11.14 -17.57 13.07
N GLU A 157 -11.61 -18.63 13.74
CA GLU A 157 -12.76 -18.55 14.65
C GLU A 157 -12.50 -17.54 15.77
N GLY A 158 -13.51 -16.73 16.09
CA GLY A 158 -13.42 -15.69 17.12
C GLY A 158 -12.81 -14.35 16.65
N GLN A 159 -12.37 -14.26 15.41
CA GLN A 159 -12.04 -12.97 14.81
C GLN A 159 -13.32 -12.31 14.28
N ASP A 160 -13.70 -11.19 14.88
CA ASP A 160 -14.90 -10.45 14.51
C ASP A 160 -14.75 -9.86 13.10
N ASN A 161 -15.65 -10.25 12.18
CA ASN A 161 -15.66 -9.80 10.78
C ASN A 161 -15.92 -8.29 10.61
N ARG A 162 -16.22 -7.57 11.70
CA ARG A 162 -16.52 -6.12 11.67
C ARG A 162 -15.29 -5.25 11.42
N ASN A 163 -14.10 -5.77 11.62
CA ASN A 163 -12.86 -5.05 11.28
C ASN A 163 -12.41 -5.44 9.87
N ARG A 164 -13.04 -4.88 8.84
CA ARG A 164 -12.80 -5.11 7.41
C ARG A 164 -11.35 -4.99 6.94
N GLN A 165 -10.49 -4.35 7.69
CA GLN A 165 -9.06 -4.24 7.38
C GLN A 165 -8.23 -5.46 7.83
N MET A 166 -8.80 -6.37 8.60
CA MET A 166 -8.12 -7.59 9.07
C MET A 166 -8.57 -8.88 8.36
N SER A 167 -9.44 -8.82 7.37
CA SER A 167 -9.56 -9.87 6.36
C SER A 167 -8.39 -9.79 5.37
N SER A 168 -7.19 -9.68 5.92
CA SER A 168 -6.00 -10.04 5.16
C SER A 168 -6.20 -11.52 4.83
N PRO A 169 -6.29 -11.91 3.56
CA PRO A 169 -6.26 -13.32 3.26
C PRO A 169 -5.00 -13.86 3.91
N VAL A 170 -5.16 -14.73 4.87
CA VAL A 170 -4.06 -15.46 5.51
C VAL A 170 -3.09 -15.98 4.46
N PHE A 171 -3.57 -15.99 3.22
CA PHE A 171 -2.89 -16.45 2.03
C PHE A 171 -3.03 -15.44 0.89
N ALA A 172 -2.03 -14.57 0.70
CA ALA A 172 -1.98 -13.58 -0.40
C ALA A 172 -1.91 -14.20 -1.81
N GLY A 173 -2.17 -15.48 -1.95
CA GLY A 173 -2.20 -16.20 -3.22
C GLY A 173 -3.59 -16.56 -3.70
N GLY A 174 -4.64 -15.91 -3.20
CA GLY A 174 -6.01 -16.08 -3.65
C GLY A 174 -6.35 -17.53 -4.04
N PHE A 175 -6.79 -18.32 -3.08
CA PHE A 175 -7.35 -19.63 -3.44
C PHE A 175 -8.68 -19.43 -4.13
N GLN A 176 -8.82 -20.05 -5.28
CA GLN A 176 -10.04 -20.00 -6.07
C GLN A 176 -10.39 -21.39 -6.56
N THR A 177 -11.64 -21.56 -6.93
CA THR A 177 -12.13 -22.81 -7.53
C THR A 177 -11.60 -23.01 -8.95
N ASP A 178 -11.38 -24.25 -9.32
CA ASP A 178 -11.04 -24.65 -10.68
C ASP A 178 -12.31 -24.74 -11.59
N ASP A 179 -12.15 -25.19 -12.83
CA ASP A 179 -13.23 -25.37 -13.82
C ASP A 179 -14.31 -26.40 -13.42
N ARG A 180 -14.08 -27.18 -12.37
CA ARG A 180 -15.02 -28.14 -11.78
C ARG A 180 -15.59 -27.65 -10.46
N GLY A 181 -15.28 -26.42 -10.07
CA GLY A 181 -15.65 -25.85 -8.77
C GLY A 181 -14.84 -26.41 -7.61
N VAL A 182 -13.76 -27.17 -7.85
CA VAL A 182 -12.94 -27.78 -6.80
C VAL A 182 -11.89 -26.79 -6.32
N TYR A 183 -11.64 -26.77 -5.02
CA TYR A 183 -10.60 -25.95 -4.44
C TYR A 183 -9.70 -26.75 -3.49
N ARG A 184 -8.48 -26.24 -3.32
CA ARG A 184 -7.50 -26.78 -2.38
C ARG A 184 -6.73 -25.63 -1.72
N ILE A 185 -6.92 -25.44 -0.44
CA ILE A 185 -6.19 -24.48 0.39
C ILE A 185 -5.15 -25.27 1.19
N TYR A 186 -3.89 -24.85 1.15
CA TYR A 186 -2.79 -25.53 1.84
C TYR A 186 -1.89 -24.54 2.57
N GLY A 187 -1.00 -25.04 3.42
CA GLY A 187 -0.16 -24.20 4.25
C GLY A 187 -0.97 -23.47 5.32
N ILE A 188 -1.98 -24.14 5.88
CA ILE A 188 -2.86 -23.60 6.91
C ILE A 188 -2.26 -23.96 8.27
N PRO A 189 -2.04 -22.99 9.19
CA PRO A 189 -1.65 -23.30 10.56
C PRO A 189 -2.69 -24.14 11.29
N ALA A 190 -2.27 -24.82 12.33
CA ALA A 190 -3.21 -25.47 13.23
C ALA A 190 -4.15 -24.44 13.86
N GLY A 191 -5.45 -24.72 13.89
CA GLY A 191 -6.45 -23.77 14.37
C GLY A 191 -7.88 -24.19 14.03
N ARG A 192 -8.82 -23.32 14.39
CA ARG A 192 -10.24 -23.47 14.08
C ARG A 192 -10.66 -22.38 13.12
N TYR A 193 -11.23 -22.75 11.98
CA TYR A 193 -11.47 -21.84 10.86
C TYR A 193 -12.91 -21.88 10.38
N LYS A 194 -13.36 -20.76 9.84
CA LYS A 194 -14.55 -20.65 8.99
C LYS A 194 -14.11 -20.30 7.59
N ILE A 195 -14.77 -20.85 6.58
CA ILE A 195 -14.47 -20.59 5.17
C ILE A 195 -15.74 -20.12 4.47
N PHE A 196 -15.59 -19.16 3.58
CA PHE A 196 -16.71 -18.64 2.80
C PHE A 196 -16.27 -18.22 1.39
N VAL A 197 -17.27 -18.08 0.53
CA VAL A 197 -17.18 -17.50 -0.83
C VAL A 197 -18.17 -16.35 -0.96
N GLY A 198 -18.05 -15.56 -2.02
CA GLY A 198 -18.92 -14.41 -2.26
C GLY A 198 -18.64 -13.22 -1.38
N ALA A 199 -19.49 -12.22 -1.42
CA ALA A 199 -19.37 -11.01 -0.60
C ALA A 199 -20.65 -10.66 0.15
N ALA A 200 -20.51 -9.90 1.24
CA ALA A 200 -21.62 -9.29 1.94
C ALA A 200 -22.34 -8.29 1.04
N ASP A 201 -23.61 -8.04 1.33
CA ASP A 201 -24.45 -7.08 0.56
C ASP A 201 -23.84 -5.68 0.47
N GLU A 202 -22.94 -5.32 1.39
CA GLU A 202 -22.25 -4.03 1.41
C GLU A 202 -20.89 -4.05 0.71
N GLU A 203 -20.35 -5.22 0.38
CA GLU A 203 -19.07 -5.36 -0.32
C GLU A 203 -19.32 -5.50 -1.81
N TYR A 204 -19.11 -4.44 -2.55
CA TYR A 204 -19.19 -4.47 -4.01
C TYR A 204 -17.83 -4.81 -4.63
N SER A 205 -17.83 -5.77 -5.54
CA SER A 205 -16.75 -5.95 -6.50
C SER A 205 -17.35 -6.41 -7.84
N PRO A 206 -16.92 -5.89 -8.97
CA PRO A 206 -17.42 -6.31 -10.30
C PRO A 206 -17.24 -7.79 -10.61
N ARG A 207 -16.49 -8.51 -9.78
CA ARG A 207 -16.20 -9.94 -9.93
C ARG A 207 -17.00 -10.82 -8.99
N ILE A 208 -17.86 -10.23 -8.14
CA ILE A 208 -18.66 -11.00 -7.19
C ILE A 208 -19.96 -11.41 -7.85
N ALA A 209 -20.12 -12.71 -8.04
CA ALA A 209 -21.32 -13.27 -8.63
C ALA A 209 -22.31 -13.83 -7.58
N TYR A 210 -21.89 -13.97 -6.31
CA TYR A 210 -22.66 -14.65 -5.29
C TYR A 210 -22.68 -13.87 -3.98
N LYS A 211 -23.78 -14.02 -3.21
CA LYS A 211 -23.82 -13.56 -1.83
C LYS A 211 -22.87 -14.36 -0.97
N ARG A 212 -22.33 -13.72 0.09
CA ARG A 212 -21.48 -14.41 1.05
C ARG A 212 -22.18 -15.65 1.58
N THR A 213 -21.50 -16.77 1.40
CA THR A 213 -21.98 -18.07 1.87
C THR A 213 -20.84 -18.79 2.57
N PHE A 214 -21.04 -19.06 3.86
CA PHE A 214 -20.12 -19.85 4.68
C PHE A 214 -20.39 -21.35 4.51
N TYR A 215 -19.36 -22.13 4.75
CA TYR A 215 -19.47 -23.58 4.80
C TYR A 215 -20.45 -24.03 5.90
N PRO A 216 -21.41 -24.96 5.57
CA PRO A 216 -21.65 -25.55 4.25
C PRO A 216 -22.53 -24.68 3.33
N ASP A 217 -23.44 -23.87 3.87
CA ASP A 217 -24.47 -23.10 3.16
C ASP A 217 -25.03 -21.93 3.99
N ALA A 218 -24.33 -21.54 5.07
CA ALA A 218 -24.78 -20.52 5.99
C ALA A 218 -24.58 -19.09 5.45
N ALA A 219 -25.59 -18.23 5.63
CA ALA A 219 -25.51 -16.81 5.28
C ALA A 219 -24.68 -16.01 6.29
N GLU A 220 -24.78 -16.37 7.57
CA GLU A 220 -24.14 -15.66 8.68
C GLU A 220 -22.96 -16.44 9.25
N ALA A 221 -21.99 -15.71 9.78
CA ALA A 221 -20.79 -16.32 10.33
C ALA A 221 -21.07 -17.15 11.60
N GLU A 222 -22.09 -16.79 12.35
CA GLU A 222 -22.51 -17.47 13.57
C GLU A 222 -23.02 -18.89 13.28
N ASP A 223 -23.68 -19.08 12.16
CA ASP A 223 -24.26 -20.37 11.72
C ASP A 223 -23.23 -21.22 10.94
N ALA A 224 -22.07 -20.65 10.64
CA ALA A 224 -21.02 -21.32 9.88
C ALA A 224 -20.41 -22.49 10.65
N LYS A 225 -20.26 -23.63 9.99
CA LYS A 225 -19.59 -24.79 10.57
C LYS A 225 -18.08 -24.55 10.66
N VAL A 226 -17.53 -24.80 11.83
CA VAL A 226 -16.12 -24.62 12.11
C VAL A 226 -15.31 -25.83 11.63
N ILE A 227 -14.18 -25.57 11.00
CA ILE A 227 -13.26 -26.55 10.46
C ILE A 227 -12.01 -26.59 11.34
N GLY A 228 -11.78 -27.72 12.03
CA GLY A 228 -10.55 -27.95 12.78
C GLY A 228 -9.42 -28.36 11.84
N VAL A 229 -8.29 -27.67 11.93
CA VAL A 229 -7.07 -28.00 11.20
C VAL A 229 -5.96 -28.27 12.21
N THR A 230 -5.29 -29.42 12.08
CA THR A 230 -4.10 -29.75 12.83
C THR A 230 -2.88 -29.80 11.92
N GLU A 231 -1.71 -29.87 12.48
CA GLU A 231 -0.46 -29.92 11.72
C GLU A 231 -0.47 -31.06 10.70
N GLY A 232 -0.22 -30.75 9.41
CA GLY A 232 -0.19 -31.70 8.31
C GLY A 232 -1.52 -32.43 8.02
N SER A 233 -2.60 -32.10 8.73
CA SER A 233 -3.90 -32.71 8.51
C SER A 233 -4.52 -32.30 7.19
N GLN A 234 -5.48 -33.09 6.71
CA GLN A 234 -6.30 -32.75 5.55
C GLN A 234 -7.78 -32.84 5.91
N ALA A 235 -8.47 -31.69 5.92
CA ALA A 235 -9.92 -31.62 5.99
C ALA A 235 -10.48 -31.72 4.55
N THR A 236 -11.25 -32.75 4.28
CA THR A 236 -11.85 -33.05 2.97
C THR A 236 -13.37 -32.88 3.00
N ASN A 237 -13.98 -32.79 1.81
CA ASN A 237 -15.43 -32.65 1.66
C ASN A 237 -15.98 -31.40 2.37
N ILE A 238 -15.20 -30.33 2.34
CA ILE A 238 -15.63 -29.02 2.84
C ILE A 238 -16.36 -28.32 1.70
N ASP A 239 -17.55 -28.86 1.35
CA ASP A 239 -18.30 -28.41 0.19
C ASP A 239 -19.20 -27.24 0.55
N ILE A 240 -19.24 -26.21 -0.29
CA ILE A 240 -20.05 -25.01 -0.09
C ILE A 240 -21.09 -24.94 -1.20
N THR A 241 -22.36 -24.81 -0.80
CA THR A 241 -23.45 -24.58 -1.76
C THR A 241 -23.88 -23.12 -1.67
N VAL A 242 -23.62 -22.35 -2.72
CA VAL A 242 -24.06 -20.96 -2.82
C VAL A 242 -25.46 -20.86 -3.38
N GLY A 243 -26.13 -19.73 -3.14
CA GLY A 243 -27.39 -19.42 -3.78
C GLY A 243 -27.25 -19.24 -5.30
N ARG A 244 -28.30 -18.75 -5.94
CA ARG A 244 -28.20 -18.33 -7.34
C ARG A 244 -27.27 -17.13 -7.47
N SER A 245 -26.63 -17.00 -8.63
CA SER A 245 -25.82 -15.82 -8.92
C SER A 245 -26.65 -14.54 -8.79
N LEU A 246 -26.02 -13.52 -8.25
CA LEU A 246 -26.66 -12.22 -8.14
C LEU A 246 -26.92 -11.64 -9.56
N PRO A 247 -28.10 -11.10 -9.80
CA PRO A 247 -28.35 -10.40 -11.04
C PRO A 247 -27.42 -9.19 -11.15
N SER A 248 -26.88 -8.96 -12.31
CA SER A 248 -26.11 -7.77 -12.60
C SER A 248 -26.65 -7.06 -13.84
N PHE A 249 -26.56 -5.77 -13.82
CA PHE A 249 -27.14 -4.89 -14.82
C PHE A 249 -26.08 -3.91 -15.34
N ALA A 250 -26.44 -3.14 -16.35
CA ALA A 250 -25.59 -2.08 -16.86
C ALA A 250 -26.18 -0.70 -16.52
N ALA A 251 -25.30 0.28 -16.40
CA ALA A 251 -25.69 1.69 -16.37
C ALA A 251 -24.99 2.44 -17.51
N SER A 252 -25.74 3.19 -18.29
CA SER A 252 -25.23 3.89 -19.46
C SER A 252 -25.74 5.33 -19.55
N GLY A 253 -24.93 6.18 -20.17
CA GLY A 253 -25.25 7.57 -20.28
C GLY A 253 -24.28 8.33 -21.17
N LYS A 254 -24.34 9.67 -21.06
CA LYS A 254 -23.46 10.59 -21.76
C LYS A 254 -22.83 11.58 -20.81
N VAL A 255 -21.64 12.02 -21.16
CA VAL A 255 -21.00 13.19 -20.54
C VAL A 255 -20.93 14.32 -21.51
N ILE A 256 -21.40 15.49 -21.08
CA ILE A 256 -21.40 16.72 -21.85
C ILE A 256 -20.76 17.85 -21.06
N ASP A 257 -20.21 18.79 -21.76
CA ASP A 257 -19.82 20.07 -21.19
C ASP A 257 -21.10 20.84 -20.79
N GLY A 258 -21.18 21.30 -19.56
CA GLY A 258 -22.39 21.92 -19.00
C GLY A 258 -22.71 23.29 -19.55
N GLU A 259 -21.75 24.00 -20.17
CA GLU A 259 -21.92 25.31 -20.78
C GLU A 259 -22.27 25.19 -22.27
N THR A 260 -21.53 24.36 -23.01
CA THR A 260 -21.65 24.25 -24.46
C THR A 260 -22.56 23.12 -24.90
N GLY A 261 -22.89 22.17 -24.06
CA GLY A 261 -23.64 20.96 -24.39
C GLY A 261 -22.89 19.96 -25.27
N GLN A 262 -21.64 20.23 -25.61
CA GLN A 262 -20.82 19.35 -26.45
C GLN A 262 -20.39 18.08 -25.71
N PRO A 263 -20.25 16.94 -26.40
CA PRO A 263 -19.72 15.71 -25.79
C PRO A 263 -18.31 15.90 -25.26
N VAL A 264 -18.05 15.40 -24.04
CA VAL A 264 -16.70 15.35 -23.47
C VAL A 264 -16.10 13.97 -23.70
N ILE A 265 -14.95 13.93 -24.37
CA ILE A 265 -14.29 12.70 -24.82
C ILE A 265 -13.14 12.35 -23.88
N GLY A 266 -13.04 11.07 -23.52
CA GLY A 266 -11.90 10.51 -22.83
C GLY A 266 -11.86 10.59 -21.29
N PRO A 267 -12.82 11.26 -20.57
CA PRO A 267 -12.79 11.20 -19.13
C PRO A 267 -13.04 9.77 -18.64
N ARG A 268 -12.37 9.42 -17.52
CA ARG A 268 -12.59 8.15 -16.84
C ARG A 268 -13.68 8.30 -15.80
N PHE A 269 -14.49 7.27 -15.65
CA PHE A 269 -15.63 7.28 -14.72
C PHE A 269 -15.29 6.51 -13.45
N GLY A 270 -15.69 7.06 -12.32
CA GLY A 270 -15.77 6.39 -11.04
C GLY A 270 -17.22 6.03 -10.72
N LEU A 271 -17.41 4.93 -10.01
CA LEU A 271 -18.69 4.54 -9.44
C LEU A 271 -18.57 4.52 -7.92
N ARG A 272 -19.55 5.11 -7.25
CA ARG A 272 -19.66 5.13 -5.79
C ARG A 272 -20.96 4.47 -5.40
N ARG A 273 -20.93 3.58 -4.42
CA ARG A 273 -22.12 3.04 -3.77
C ARG A 273 -22.56 3.97 -2.66
N LEU A 274 -23.83 4.35 -2.66
CA LEU A 274 -24.41 5.20 -1.64
C LEU A 274 -24.95 4.31 -0.51
N LEU A 275 -24.37 4.45 0.68
CA LEU A 275 -24.76 3.66 1.86
C LEU A 275 -25.69 4.46 2.77
N LYS A 276 -26.50 3.75 3.57
CA LYS A 276 -27.50 4.38 4.44
C LYS A 276 -26.91 5.23 5.57
N ASP A 277 -25.71 4.89 6.00
CA ASP A 277 -24.94 5.59 7.04
C ASP A 277 -24.18 6.82 6.52
N GLY A 278 -24.24 7.06 5.20
CA GLY A 278 -23.54 8.15 4.55
C GLY A 278 -22.05 7.92 4.32
N GLU A 279 -21.52 6.75 4.66
CA GLU A 279 -20.14 6.36 4.33
C GLU A 279 -20.06 5.79 2.91
N ASP A 280 -20.20 6.64 1.91
CA ASP A 280 -20.16 6.24 0.50
C ASP A 280 -18.86 5.53 0.13
N GLN A 281 -18.97 4.41 -0.55
CA GLN A 281 -17.83 3.59 -0.95
C GLN A 281 -17.51 3.77 -2.44
N VAL A 282 -16.31 4.23 -2.77
CA VAL A 282 -15.81 4.22 -4.17
C VAL A 282 -15.52 2.78 -4.57
N ILE A 283 -16.21 2.32 -5.62
CA ILE A 283 -16.16 0.93 -6.06
C ILE A 283 -15.06 0.69 -7.09
N GLY A 284 -14.76 1.67 -7.93
CA GLY A 284 -13.73 1.54 -8.95
C GLY A 284 -13.67 2.71 -9.91
N ILE A 285 -12.67 2.65 -10.79
CA ILE A 285 -12.49 3.55 -11.92
C ILE A 285 -12.65 2.72 -13.19
N PHE A 286 -13.64 3.03 -13.98
CA PHE A 286 -14.03 2.32 -15.19
C PHE A 286 -13.42 2.94 -16.44
N ALA A 287 -13.73 2.35 -17.60
CA ALA A 287 -13.24 2.82 -18.88
C ALA A 287 -13.68 4.27 -19.20
N ALA A 288 -12.99 4.88 -20.16
CA ALA A 288 -13.29 6.23 -20.62
C ALA A 288 -14.51 6.28 -21.53
N SER A 289 -15.11 7.48 -21.70
CA SER A 289 -16.14 7.71 -22.70
C SER A 289 -15.61 7.53 -24.12
N ASN A 290 -16.51 7.18 -25.03
CA ASN A 290 -16.23 7.09 -26.45
C ASN A 290 -16.20 8.47 -27.13
N SER A 291 -16.01 8.50 -28.46
CA SER A 291 -15.96 9.73 -29.27
C SER A 291 -17.26 10.55 -29.28
N LYS A 292 -18.37 9.98 -28.80
CA LYS A 292 -19.67 10.67 -28.67
C LYS A 292 -19.98 11.08 -27.23
N GLY A 293 -18.99 10.95 -26.32
CA GLY A 293 -19.19 11.19 -24.89
C GLY A 293 -20.00 10.10 -24.18
N GLU A 294 -20.28 8.97 -24.84
CA GLU A 294 -21.09 7.89 -24.26
C GLU A 294 -20.25 6.99 -23.37
N PHE A 295 -20.83 6.53 -22.27
CA PHE A 295 -20.23 5.55 -21.38
C PHE A 295 -21.20 4.41 -21.07
N ARG A 296 -20.64 3.25 -20.72
CA ARG A 296 -21.35 2.08 -20.21
C ARG A 296 -20.57 1.44 -19.09
N LEU A 297 -21.23 1.25 -17.97
CA LEU A 297 -20.74 0.54 -16.80
C LEU A 297 -21.49 -0.79 -16.74
N GLU A 298 -20.76 -1.88 -16.59
CA GLU A 298 -21.31 -3.26 -16.59
C GLU A 298 -21.13 -3.91 -15.23
N ASN A 299 -21.86 -5.00 -15.02
CA ASN A 299 -21.80 -5.82 -13.80
C ASN A 299 -22.15 -5.03 -12.53
N ILE A 300 -23.18 -4.20 -12.58
CA ILE A 300 -23.66 -3.44 -11.43
C ILE A 300 -24.79 -4.24 -10.76
N MET A 301 -24.60 -4.55 -9.49
CA MET A 301 -25.64 -5.22 -8.68
C MET A 301 -26.76 -4.23 -8.30
N PRO A 302 -27.95 -4.73 -7.92
CA PRO A 302 -28.99 -3.87 -7.35
C PRO A 302 -28.49 -3.03 -6.19
N GLY A 303 -28.89 -1.76 -6.17
CA GLY A 303 -28.46 -0.80 -5.13
C GLY A 303 -28.46 0.64 -5.60
N LYS A 304 -28.10 1.55 -4.69
CA LYS A 304 -28.00 2.99 -4.96
C LYS A 304 -26.56 3.38 -5.25
N TYR A 305 -26.37 4.14 -6.30
CA TYR A 305 -25.05 4.51 -6.80
C TYR A 305 -24.98 5.97 -7.20
N ALA A 306 -23.76 6.49 -7.30
CA ALA A 306 -23.47 7.73 -8.00
C ALA A 306 -22.31 7.51 -8.97
N VAL A 307 -22.49 7.90 -10.22
CA VAL A 307 -21.42 7.93 -11.22
C VAL A 307 -20.84 9.34 -11.28
N PHE A 308 -19.52 9.41 -11.35
CA PHE A 308 -18.78 10.69 -11.40
C PHE A 308 -17.56 10.56 -12.32
N ILE A 309 -17.02 11.68 -12.76
CA ILE A 309 -15.73 11.67 -13.48
C ILE A 309 -14.60 11.56 -12.46
N ALA A 310 -13.76 10.53 -12.66
CA ALA A 310 -12.59 10.35 -11.83
C ALA A 310 -11.59 11.50 -12.04
N PRO A 311 -11.00 12.04 -10.98
CA PRO A 311 -9.99 13.08 -11.07
C PRO A 311 -8.85 12.68 -12.02
N GLN A 312 -8.42 13.62 -12.84
CA GLN A 312 -7.28 13.44 -13.74
C GLN A 312 -6.28 14.58 -13.51
N PRO A 313 -4.99 14.28 -13.35
CA PRO A 313 -3.99 15.31 -13.17
C PRO A 313 -4.04 16.35 -14.28
N GLY A 314 -4.09 17.64 -13.89
CA GLY A 314 -4.18 18.75 -14.84
C GLY A 314 -5.58 19.04 -15.40
N SER A 315 -6.62 18.31 -14.97
CA SER A 315 -7.99 18.62 -15.37
C SER A 315 -8.48 19.91 -14.71
N GLU A 316 -9.07 20.79 -15.50
CA GLU A 316 -9.70 22.03 -15.03
C GLU A 316 -11.21 21.85 -14.74
N VAL A 317 -11.77 20.70 -15.13
CA VAL A 317 -13.21 20.45 -14.99
C VAL A 317 -13.51 19.49 -13.85
N ARG A 318 -14.67 19.66 -13.25
CA ARG A 318 -15.27 18.77 -12.25
C ARG A 318 -16.66 18.31 -12.70
N THR A 319 -17.17 17.28 -12.05
CA THR A 319 -18.57 16.88 -12.18
C THR A 319 -19.21 16.78 -10.80
N GLU A 320 -20.49 17.02 -10.76
CA GLU A 320 -21.32 16.53 -9.66
C GLU A 320 -21.69 15.08 -9.95
N GLY A 321 -21.63 14.23 -8.93
CA GLY A 321 -22.02 12.83 -9.08
C GLY A 321 -23.49 12.72 -9.42
N VAL A 322 -23.83 11.92 -10.44
CA VAL A 322 -25.21 11.62 -10.80
C VAL A 322 -25.67 10.37 -10.09
N ALA A 323 -26.60 10.54 -9.13
CA ALA A 323 -27.17 9.42 -8.38
C ALA A 323 -28.17 8.65 -9.26
N PHE A 324 -28.16 7.32 -9.12
CA PHE A 324 -29.11 6.43 -9.77
C PHE A 324 -29.31 5.17 -8.90
N GLU A 325 -30.39 4.45 -9.18
CA GLU A 325 -30.70 3.20 -8.51
C GLU A 325 -30.86 2.07 -9.54
N VAL A 326 -30.20 0.97 -9.28
CA VAL A 326 -30.36 -0.29 -10.02
C VAL A 326 -31.27 -1.18 -9.19
N ILE A 327 -32.38 -1.61 -9.75
CA ILE A 327 -33.35 -2.53 -9.09
C ILE A 327 -33.29 -3.89 -9.76
N ASP A 328 -33.84 -4.01 -10.97
CA ASP A 328 -34.02 -5.27 -11.70
C ASP A 328 -33.82 -5.14 -13.22
N GLN A 329 -33.31 -3.99 -13.69
CA GLN A 329 -33.06 -3.73 -15.10
C GLN A 329 -31.89 -2.76 -15.32
N ASP A 330 -31.42 -2.68 -16.56
CA ASP A 330 -30.40 -1.72 -16.99
C ASP A 330 -30.89 -0.28 -16.79
N VAL A 331 -30.01 0.58 -16.31
CA VAL A 331 -30.24 2.02 -16.18
C VAL A 331 -29.65 2.73 -17.39
N THR A 332 -30.45 3.52 -18.08
CA THR A 332 -30.05 4.25 -19.30
C THR A 332 -30.33 5.74 -19.16
N GLY A 333 -29.68 6.53 -20.01
CA GLY A 333 -29.96 7.96 -20.09
C GLY A 333 -29.33 8.80 -18.98
N LEU A 334 -28.33 8.29 -18.27
CA LEU A 334 -27.58 9.08 -17.29
C LEU A 334 -26.87 10.23 -18.00
N LEU A 335 -27.00 11.44 -17.46
CA LEU A 335 -26.38 12.63 -18.04
C LEU A 335 -25.45 13.27 -17.02
N LEU A 336 -24.16 13.17 -17.29
CA LEU A 336 -23.13 13.86 -16.51
C LEU A 336 -22.79 15.18 -17.18
N LYS A 337 -22.77 16.26 -16.39
CA LYS A 337 -22.35 17.58 -16.85
C LYS A 337 -21.01 17.93 -16.22
N THR A 338 -20.08 18.40 -17.04
CA THR A 338 -18.84 18.98 -16.53
C THR A 338 -19.03 20.47 -16.28
N PHE A 339 -18.35 20.97 -15.30
CA PHE A 339 -18.32 22.38 -14.92
C PHE A 339 -16.87 22.82 -14.74
N GLN A 340 -16.60 24.08 -14.97
CA GLN A 340 -15.31 24.65 -14.61
C GLN A 340 -15.10 24.53 -13.09
N GLY A 341 -14.02 23.88 -12.69
CA GLY A 341 -13.65 23.74 -11.29
C GLY A 341 -12.96 24.98 -10.76
N LEU A 342 -12.89 25.05 -9.44
CA LEU A 342 -12.07 26.04 -8.75
C LEU A 342 -10.59 25.73 -8.97
N THR A 343 -9.77 26.77 -8.94
CA THR A 343 -8.34 26.66 -9.14
C THR A 343 -7.59 27.21 -7.94
N ILE A 344 -6.58 26.49 -7.50
CA ILE A 344 -5.58 26.97 -6.53
C ILE A 344 -4.26 27.17 -7.27
N THR A 345 -3.64 28.33 -7.06
CA THR A 345 -2.28 28.63 -7.51
C THR A 345 -1.42 29.08 -6.34
N GLY A 346 -0.14 28.80 -6.42
CA GLY A 346 0.76 29.19 -5.34
C GLY A 346 2.18 28.69 -5.53
N THR A 347 2.93 28.69 -4.45
CA THR A 347 4.32 28.25 -4.44
C THR A 347 4.59 27.30 -3.27
N VAL A 348 5.42 26.28 -3.54
CA VAL A 348 6.00 25.43 -2.51
C VAL A 348 7.41 25.95 -2.21
N VAL A 349 7.69 26.24 -0.95
CA VAL A 349 8.93 26.86 -0.50
C VAL A 349 9.61 25.98 0.55
N LEU A 350 10.91 25.73 0.38
CA LEU A 350 11.71 25.05 1.39
C LEU A 350 12.01 25.99 2.56
N GLU A 351 11.80 25.51 3.78
CA GLU A 351 12.19 26.22 5.00
C GLU A 351 13.67 25.94 5.31
N GLY A 352 14.44 26.98 5.51
CA GLY A 352 15.81 26.88 6.06
C GLY A 352 16.89 26.42 5.12
N THR A 353 16.62 26.03 3.87
CA THR A 353 17.64 25.60 2.92
C THR A 353 17.47 26.20 1.54
N TYR A 354 18.59 26.58 0.92
CA TYR A 354 18.66 27.05 -0.47
C TYR A 354 19.43 26.09 -1.37
N ASP A 355 19.61 24.83 -0.95
CA ASP A 355 20.32 23.83 -1.74
C ASP A 355 19.52 23.51 -3.02
N LYS A 356 20.17 23.76 -4.18
CA LYS A 356 19.57 23.47 -5.50
C LYS A 356 19.24 21.98 -5.70
N ASN A 357 20.01 21.08 -5.10
CA ASN A 357 19.76 19.65 -5.21
C ASN A 357 18.50 19.25 -4.44
N VAL A 358 18.27 19.87 -3.27
CA VAL A 358 17.06 19.66 -2.47
C VAL A 358 15.83 20.22 -3.21
N SER A 359 15.95 21.41 -3.79
CA SER A 359 14.90 22.02 -4.61
C SER A 359 14.56 21.17 -5.83
N ALA A 360 15.56 20.59 -6.49
CA ALA A 360 15.36 19.68 -7.62
C ALA A 360 14.65 18.37 -7.20
N LYS A 361 14.91 17.85 -6.00
CA LYS A 361 14.19 16.70 -5.46
C LYS A 361 12.74 17.06 -5.11
N LEU A 362 12.50 18.24 -4.54
CA LEU A 362 11.15 18.73 -4.23
C LEU A 362 10.32 18.86 -5.52
N ALA A 363 10.88 19.35 -6.61
CA ALA A 363 10.22 19.46 -7.91
C ALA A 363 9.87 18.10 -8.56
N GLN A 364 10.45 17.00 -8.09
CA GLN A 364 10.07 15.66 -8.53
C GLN A 364 8.81 15.13 -7.82
N LEU A 365 8.39 15.77 -6.74
CA LEU A 365 7.22 15.36 -5.98
C LEU A 365 5.92 15.81 -6.64
N ARG A 366 4.83 15.19 -6.20
CA ARG A 366 3.46 15.57 -6.53
C ARG A 366 2.83 16.28 -5.35
N LEU A 367 2.22 17.44 -5.61
CA LEU A 367 1.36 18.11 -4.66
C LEU A 367 -0.06 17.60 -4.85
N GLN A 368 -0.63 17.00 -3.82
CA GLN A 368 -2.01 16.53 -3.81
C GLN A 368 -2.86 17.45 -2.94
N VAL A 369 -4.02 17.79 -3.45
CA VAL A 369 -5.05 18.54 -2.72
C VAL A 369 -6.26 17.65 -2.54
N TYR A 370 -6.79 17.63 -1.33
CA TYR A 370 -8.01 16.95 -0.96
C TYR A 370 -9.00 17.97 -0.40
N VAL A 371 -10.15 18.12 -1.05
CA VAL A 371 -11.17 19.09 -0.65
C VAL A 371 -12.34 18.37 0.00
N ARG A 372 -12.70 18.80 1.21
CA ARG A 372 -13.90 18.37 1.92
C ARG A 372 -14.95 19.46 1.85
N ASP A 373 -16.11 19.14 1.32
CA ASP A 373 -17.25 20.06 1.14
C ASP A 373 -18.36 19.88 2.20
N GLY A 374 -18.11 19.05 3.22
CA GLY A 374 -19.10 18.68 4.22
C GLY A 374 -20.07 17.60 3.77
N THR A 375 -20.02 17.21 2.50
CA THR A 375 -20.68 16.02 1.97
C THR A 375 -19.70 14.84 1.94
N ASN A 376 -20.23 13.64 1.74
CA ASN A 376 -19.38 12.46 1.53
C ASN A 376 -18.77 12.38 0.12
N ASN A 377 -18.69 13.51 -0.59
CA ASN A 377 -18.15 13.61 -1.95
C ASN A 377 -16.85 14.42 -2.02
N PRO A 378 -15.77 13.98 -1.36
CA PRO A 378 -14.51 14.70 -1.40
C PRO A 378 -13.95 14.72 -2.82
N SER A 379 -13.50 15.89 -3.26
CA SER A 379 -12.72 16.02 -4.48
C SER A 379 -11.23 16.00 -4.14
N TRP A 380 -10.44 15.35 -4.99
CA TRP A 380 -8.99 15.40 -4.89
C TRP A 380 -8.37 15.61 -6.26
N GLN A 381 -7.28 16.32 -6.29
CA GLN A 381 -6.48 16.57 -7.49
C GLN A 381 -5.00 16.56 -7.15
N GLU A 382 -4.17 16.38 -8.15
CA GLU A 382 -2.72 16.47 -7.98
C GLU A 382 -2.08 17.30 -9.09
N SER A 383 -0.95 17.91 -8.79
CA SER A 383 -0.15 18.68 -9.73
C SER A 383 1.33 18.40 -9.54
N ASN A 384 2.09 18.66 -10.59
CA ASN A 384 3.53 18.79 -10.49
C ASN A 384 3.89 20.06 -9.70
N ILE A 385 5.02 20.04 -9.03
CA ILE A 385 5.70 21.22 -8.52
C ILE A 385 6.71 21.62 -9.58
N ASN A 386 6.63 22.85 -10.07
CA ASN A 386 7.58 23.35 -11.05
C ASN A 386 8.97 23.59 -10.42
N THR A 387 9.99 23.75 -11.22
CA THR A 387 11.36 23.96 -10.73
C THR A 387 11.55 25.25 -9.95
N ASP A 388 10.69 26.24 -10.16
CA ASP A 388 10.62 27.49 -9.40
C ASP A 388 9.73 27.38 -8.14
N GLY A 389 9.21 26.19 -7.86
CA GLY A 389 8.30 25.93 -6.75
C GLY A 389 6.83 26.24 -7.06
N SER A 390 6.51 26.85 -8.18
CA SER A 390 5.11 27.19 -8.51
C SER A 390 4.28 25.96 -8.79
N PHE A 391 2.98 26.04 -8.49
CA PHE A 391 1.99 25.00 -8.80
C PHE A 391 0.65 25.59 -9.20
N ARG A 392 -0.11 24.80 -9.96
CA ARG A 392 -1.50 25.08 -10.33
C ARG A 392 -2.32 23.80 -10.23
N ILE A 393 -3.41 23.83 -9.50
CA ILE A 393 -4.35 22.73 -9.36
C ILE A 393 -5.75 23.24 -9.66
N GLY A 394 -6.37 22.71 -10.73
CA GLY A 394 -7.73 23.03 -11.15
C GLY A 394 -8.71 21.88 -10.86
N GLY A 395 -9.94 22.04 -11.31
CA GLY A 395 -10.97 21.00 -11.22
C GLY A 395 -11.48 20.71 -9.81
N LEU A 396 -11.30 21.65 -8.87
CA LEU A 396 -11.70 21.49 -7.48
C LEU A 396 -13.15 21.94 -7.24
N GLY A 397 -13.81 21.29 -6.27
CA GLY A 397 -15.08 21.74 -5.72
C GLY A 397 -14.89 22.80 -4.61
N PRO A 398 -15.99 23.49 -4.18
CA PRO A 398 -15.97 24.30 -2.98
C PRO A 398 -15.77 23.43 -1.75
N GLY A 399 -15.22 24.01 -0.66
CA GLY A 399 -14.97 23.30 0.59
C GLY A 399 -13.61 23.63 1.19
N THR A 400 -13.14 22.81 2.13
CA THR A 400 -11.85 23.00 2.80
C THR A 400 -10.77 22.13 2.12
N ALA A 401 -9.78 22.80 1.52
CA ALA A 401 -8.65 22.15 0.83
C ALA A 401 -7.51 21.86 1.81
N ASN A 402 -7.09 20.62 1.85
CA ASN A 402 -5.92 20.13 2.58
C ASN A 402 -4.85 19.64 1.61
N PHE A 403 -3.59 19.87 1.95
CA PHE A 403 -2.46 19.60 1.07
C PHE A 403 -1.61 18.45 1.58
N SER A 404 -1.09 17.65 0.67
CA SER A 404 -0.10 16.62 0.98
C SER A 404 0.92 16.48 -0.15
N LEU A 405 2.13 16.06 0.19
CA LEU A 405 3.15 15.72 -0.79
C LEU A 405 3.16 14.21 -1.03
N ARG A 406 3.44 13.81 -2.28
CA ARG A 406 3.58 12.40 -2.65
C ARG A 406 4.77 12.20 -3.58
N SER A 407 5.42 11.06 -3.42
CA SER A 407 6.38 10.57 -4.42
C SER A 407 5.64 10.07 -5.67
N PRO A 408 6.18 10.27 -6.90
CA PRO A 408 5.56 9.80 -8.14
C PRO A 408 5.36 8.29 -8.18
N ASP A 409 6.26 7.52 -7.58
CA ASP A 409 6.20 6.07 -7.46
C ASP A 409 5.33 5.60 -6.28
N ARG A 410 4.70 6.54 -5.55
CA ARG A 410 3.91 6.30 -4.34
C ARG A 410 4.70 5.69 -3.17
N SER A 411 6.02 5.75 -3.21
CA SER A 411 6.84 5.41 -2.06
C SER A 411 6.57 6.38 -0.89
N PRO A 412 6.77 5.94 0.36
CA PRO A 412 6.64 6.83 1.51
C PRO A 412 7.61 8.01 1.39
N LEU A 413 7.10 9.22 1.55
CA LEU A 413 7.94 10.42 1.65
C LEU A 413 8.55 10.48 3.04
N VAL A 414 9.85 10.26 3.14
CA VAL A 414 10.57 10.25 4.41
C VAL A 414 11.18 11.62 4.70
N THR A 415 11.66 12.32 3.67
CA THR A 415 12.52 13.50 3.82
C THR A 415 11.81 14.85 3.70
N PHE A 416 10.59 14.90 3.18
CA PHE A 416 9.84 16.14 3.01
C PHE A 416 8.54 16.11 3.81
N ALA A 417 8.26 17.22 4.51
CA ALA A 417 7.01 17.38 5.25
C ALA A 417 6.46 18.81 5.08
N ILE A 418 5.15 18.94 4.87
CA ILE A 418 4.50 20.25 4.93
C ILE A 418 4.50 20.71 6.38
N VAL A 419 5.10 21.87 6.65
CA VAL A 419 5.16 22.49 7.96
C VAL A 419 3.92 23.34 8.20
N ARG A 420 3.54 24.14 7.19
CA ARG A 420 2.35 25.00 7.24
C ARG A 420 1.92 25.42 5.84
N VAL A 421 0.68 25.82 5.73
CA VAL A 421 0.10 26.43 4.55
C VAL A 421 -0.32 27.86 4.90
N GLU A 422 0.02 28.82 4.06
CA GLU A 422 -0.31 30.23 4.23
C GLU A 422 -1.15 30.71 3.04
N ARG A 423 -2.13 31.58 3.30
CA ARG A 423 -2.84 32.36 2.31
C ARG A 423 -2.72 33.83 2.69
N ASP A 424 -2.24 34.67 1.79
CA ASP A 424 -2.01 36.10 2.04
C ASP A 424 -1.18 36.37 3.31
N GLY A 425 -0.19 35.50 3.61
CA GLY A 425 0.65 35.56 4.79
C GLY A 425 0.00 35.07 6.09
N VAL A 426 -1.23 34.59 6.05
CA VAL A 426 -1.94 34.05 7.21
C VAL A 426 -1.92 32.51 7.18
N VAL A 427 -1.49 31.91 8.29
CA VAL A 427 -1.44 30.44 8.43
C VAL A 427 -2.84 29.85 8.44
N GLN A 428 -3.05 28.85 7.59
CA GLN A 428 -4.31 28.14 7.41
C GLN A 428 -4.32 26.83 8.20
N VAL A 429 -4.59 26.90 9.49
CA VAL A 429 -4.52 25.75 10.42
C VAL A 429 -5.51 24.63 10.05
N ARG A 430 -6.69 24.98 9.56
CA ARG A 430 -7.77 24.01 9.23
C ARG A 430 -7.88 23.71 7.75
N GLY A 431 -6.88 24.07 6.94
CA GLY A 431 -6.91 24.02 5.50
C GLY A 431 -7.42 25.32 4.87
N VAL A 432 -7.32 25.41 3.54
CA VAL A 432 -7.71 26.60 2.77
C VAL A 432 -9.17 26.50 2.37
N GLU A 433 -9.99 27.48 2.76
CA GLU A 433 -11.40 27.54 2.35
C GLU A 433 -11.52 27.97 0.87
N LEU A 434 -12.22 27.16 0.07
CA LEU A 434 -12.54 27.40 -1.33
C LEU A 434 -14.03 27.74 -1.47
N LYS A 435 -14.34 28.94 -1.94
CA LYS A 435 -15.72 29.39 -2.14
C LYS A 435 -16.10 29.29 -3.62
N ALA A 436 -17.35 28.95 -3.88
CA ALA A 436 -17.88 28.89 -5.24
C ALA A 436 -17.67 30.23 -5.99
N GLY A 437 -17.13 30.15 -7.20
CA GLY A 437 -16.83 31.34 -8.02
C GLY A 437 -15.53 32.07 -7.68
N GLU A 438 -14.79 31.64 -6.63
CA GLU A 438 -13.53 32.24 -6.22
C GLU A 438 -12.34 31.42 -6.74
N GLN A 439 -11.32 32.08 -7.25
CA GLN A 439 -10.02 31.49 -7.53
C GLN A 439 -9.07 31.80 -6.39
N SER A 440 -8.55 30.75 -5.73
CA SER A 440 -7.60 30.93 -4.64
C SER A 440 -6.19 31.09 -5.18
N ARG A 441 -5.61 32.27 -5.00
CA ARG A 441 -4.25 32.61 -5.44
C ARG A 441 -3.32 32.77 -4.24
N ASP A 442 -2.04 32.83 -4.53
CA ASP A 442 -0.98 33.19 -3.57
C ASP A 442 -0.90 32.25 -2.33
N ILE A 443 -1.27 30.97 -2.58
CA ILE A 443 -1.09 29.95 -1.55
C ILE A 443 0.39 29.60 -1.43
N LYS A 444 0.94 29.74 -0.24
CA LYS A 444 2.33 29.41 0.06
C LYS A 444 2.38 28.15 0.93
N ILE A 445 3.01 27.11 0.44
CA ILE A 445 3.17 25.85 1.15
C ILE A 445 4.62 25.75 1.60
N ILE A 446 4.83 25.82 2.91
CA ILE A 446 6.15 25.75 3.51
C ILE A 446 6.45 24.29 3.82
N VAL A 447 7.59 23.82 3.30
CA VAL A 447 8.03 22.43 3.37
C VAL A 447 9.39 22.37 4.05
N SER A 448 9.52 21.53 5.07
CA SER A 448 10.82 21.17 5.64
C SER A 448 11.45 20.01 4.87
N HIS A 449 12.77 20.02 4.82
CA HIS A 449 13.56 18.89 4.35
C HIS A 449 14.36 18.33 5.52
N GLY A 450 14.05 17.11 5.92
CA GLY A 450 14.78 16.45 7.00
C GLY A 450 16.03 15.75 6.47
N THR A 451 17.15 15.98 7.12
CA THR A 451 18.42 15.30 6.87
C THR A 451 18.91 14.49 8.05
N GLY A 452 18.25 14.64 9.21
CA GLY A 452 18.52 13.88 10.41
C GLY A 452 17.86 12.51 10.39
N SER A 453 18.25 11.66 11.33
CA SER A 453 17.62 10.36 11.58
C SER A 453 17.52 10.07 13.08
N ILE A 454 16.53 9.23 13.42
CA ILE A 454 16.42 8.63 14.76
C ILE A 454 16.62 7.14 14.58
N ARG A 455 17.68 6.60 15.18
CA ARG A 455 17.94 5.17 15.25
C ARG A 455 17.67 4.70 16.67
N GLY A 456 17.08 3.53 16.83
CA GLY A 456 16.83 3.06 18.18
C GLY A 456 16.67 1.55 18.31
N GLU A 457 16.66 1.14 19.58
CA GLU A 457 16.37 -0.22 20.01
C GLU A 457 15.23 -0.17 21.04
N VAL A 458 14.22 -1.01 20.86
CA VAL A 458 13.15 -1.22 21.85
C VAL A 458 13.55 -2.40 22.71
N LYS A 459 13.80 -2.16 24.00
CA LYS A 459 14.04 -3.19 25.00
C LYS A 459 12.75 -3.55 25.71
N LEU A 460 12.39 -4.83 25.62
CA LEU A 460 11.22 -5.36 26.31
C LEU A 460 11.53 -5.66 27.77
N GLU A 461 10.64 -5.21 28.64
CA GLU A 461 10.69 -5.50 30.07
C GLU A 461 9.50 -6.37 30.48
N ASN A 462 9.69 -7.18 31.52
CA ASN A 462 8.67 -8.06 32.10
C ASN A 462 8.17 -9.20 31.19
N GLY A 463 9.01 -9.62 30.24
CA GLY A 463 8.79 -10.83 29.45
C GLY A 463 9.06 -10.66 27.96
N PRO A 464 9.00 -11.74 27.17
CA PRO A 464 9.09 -11.69 25.72
C PRO A 464 7.79 -11.13 25.14
N LEU A 465 7.88 -10.63 23.90
CA LEU A 465 6.71 -10.18 23.15
C LEU A 465 5.75 -11.37 22.94
N PRO A 466 4.46 -11.27 23.35
CA PRO A 466 3.50 -12.34 23.15
C PRO A 466 3.30 -12.67 21.67
N GLU A 467 2.90 -13.91 21.39
CA GLU A 467 2.60 -14.34 20.03
C GLU A 467 1.51 -13.46 19.39
N GLY A 468 1.73 -13.06 18.16
CA GLY A 468 0.82 -12.16 17.42
C GLY A 468 0.87 -10.69 17.84
N ALA A 469 1.65 -10.33 18.85
CA ALA A 469 1.83 -8.94 19.25
C ALA A 469 2.75 -8.19 18.27
N ARG A 470 2.57 -6.86 18.19
CA ARG A 470 3.34 -5.98 17.31
C ARG A 470 3.76 -4.73 18.05
N ILE A 471 4.97 -4.28 17.77
CA ILE A 471 5.48 -3.01 18.25
C ILE A 471 5.40 -2.00 17.11
N MET A 472 4.84 -0.84 17.41
CA MET A 472 4.76 0.28 16.50
C MET A 472 5.39 1.51 17.15
N ILE A 473 6.08 2.30 16.35
CA ILE A 473 6.68 3.55 16.76
C ILE A 473 5.99 4.69 16.03
N GLY A 474 5.63 5.72 16.76
CA GLY A 474 5.18 6.99 16.22
C GLY A 474 6.09 8.12 16.66
N ILE A 475 6.34 9.07 15.78
CA ILE A 475 7.03 10.31 16.15
C ILE A 475 6.10 11.51 16.00
N LYS A 476 6.25 12.46 16.92
CA LYS A 476 5.52 13.71 16.94
C LYS A 476 6.50 14.85 17.21
N LYS A 477 6.60 15.82 16.30
CA LYS A 477 7.38 17.02 16.54
C LYS A 477 6.69 17.89 17.57
N LEU A 478 7.41 18.40 18.58
CA LEU A 478 6.80 19.09 19.74
C LEU A 478 6.37 20.53 19.45
N ASP A 479 6.99 21.18 18.47
CA ASP A 479 6.78 22.58 18.10
C ASP A 479 5.76 22.78 16.96
N VAL A 480 5.00 21.73 16.57
CA VAL A 480 4.03 21.78 15.47
C VAL A 480 2.61 21.63 15.99
N THR A 481 1.70 22.51 15.55
CA THR A 481 0.31 22.60 16.02
C THR A 481 -0.55 21.38 15.63
N GLU A 482 -0.26 20.75 14.51
CA GLU A 482 -0.91 19.51 14.06
C GLU A 482 0.15 18.45 13.72
N PRO A 483 0.48 17.59 14.68
CA PRO A 483 1.46 16.55 14.47
C PRO A 483 0.93 15.47 13.53
N THR A 484 1.61 15.25 12.43
CA THR A 484 1.36 14.09 11.59
C THR A 484 1.94 12.85 12.28
N PHE A 485 1.09 11.97 12.77
CA PHE A 485 1.51 10.68 13.29
C PHE A 485 1.89 9.76 12.12
N ARG A 486 3.15 9.33 12.07
CA ARG A 486 3.62 8.33 11.11
C ARG A 486 4.02 7.08 11.87
N PRO A 487 3.38 5.93 11.60
CA PRO A 487 3.79 4.68 12.21
C PRO A 487 5.02 4.11 11.52
N TYR A 488 5.97 3.65 12.31
CA TYR A 488 7.15 2.91 11.86
C TYR A 488 7.17 1.54 12.53
N ASN A 489 7.71 0.56 11.83
CA ASN A 489 7.83 -0.79 12.35
C ASN A 489 9.20 -0.98 13.02
N VAL A 490 9.19 -1.86 14.01
CA VAL A 490 10.40 -2.36 14.67
C VAL A 490 10.83 -3.66 13.98
N ASP A 491 12.11 -3.88 13.79
CA ASP A 491 12.61 -5.11 13.22
C ASP A 491 12.56 -6.29 14.23
N ALA A 492 12.89 -7.50 13.78
CA ALA A 492 12.84 -8.71 14.61
C ALA A 492 13.82 -8.69 15.82
N ARG A 493 14.76 -7.76 15.84
CA ARG A 493 15.74 -7.56 16.92
C ARG A 493 15.35 -6.42 17.86
N GLY A 494 14.25 -5.74 17.60
CA GLY A 494 13.85 -4.55 18.34
C GLY A 494 14.40 -3.24 17.77
N HIS A 495 15.11 -3.26 16.63
CA HIS A 495 15.71 -2.07 16.04
C HIS A 495 14.73 -1.31 15.14
N PHE A 496 14.94 0.00 15.08
CA PHE A 496 14.23 0.87 14.14
C PHE A 496 15.12 2.00 13.63
N LEU A 497 14.74 2.52 12.45
CA LEU A 497 15.38 3.69 11.85
C LEU A 497 14.28 4.58 11.25
N ILE A 498 14.31 5.84 11.61
CA ILE A 498 13.45 6.88 11.08
C ILE A 498 14.36 7.89 10.40
N GLU A 499 14.36 7.89 9.08
CA GLU A 499 15.18 8.80 8.27
C GLU A 499 14.38 10.03 7.87
N GLY A 500 15.09 11.05 7.41
CA GLY A 500 14.47 12.26 6.87
C GLY A 500 13.78 13.11 7.93
N VAL A 501 14.28 13.06 9.14
CA VAL A 501 13.75 13.85 10.26
C VAL A 501 14.35 15.24 10.20
N ALA A 502 13.49 16.27 10.19
CA ALA A 502 13.94 17.66 10.28
C ALA A 502 14.50 17.96 11.68
N ALA A 503 15.40 18.93 11.79
CA ALA A 503 15.91 19.35 13.10
C ALA A 503 14.77 19.79 14.02
N GLY A 504 14.89 19.48 15.32
CA GLY A 504 13.90 19.80 16.36
C GLY A 504 13.76 18.72 17.41
N SER A 505 12.88 18.97 18.38
CA SER A 505 12.56 18.04 19.47
C SER A 505 11.33 17.19 19.12
N TYR A 506 11.43 15.89 19.31
CA TYR A 506 10.41 14.91 18.98
C TYR A 506 10.01 14.05 20.17
N GLU A 507 8.72 13.81 20.33
CA GLU A 507 8.20 12.73 21.18
C GLU A 507 8.19 11.44 20.34
N VAL A 508 8.97 10.46 20.74
CA VAL A 508 8.96 9.09 20.21
C VAL A 508 8.02 8.28 21.09
N ASN A 509 6.94 7.76 20.51
CA ASN A 509 5.95 6.93 21.18
C ASN A 509 6.09 5.49 20.69
N VAL A 510 6.34 4.57 21.61
CA VAL A 510 6.42 3.14 21.33
C VAL A 510 5.23 2.44 21.98
N ASN A 511 4.48 1.68 21.21
CA ASN A 511 3.35 0.91 21.72
C ASN A 511 3.37 -0.54 21.20
N ALA A 512 2.89 -1.47 22.02
CA ALA A 512 2.73 -2.87 21.63
C ALA A 512 1.25 -3.24 21.58
N THR A 513 0.76 -3.54 20.39
CA THR A 513 -0.58 -4.12 20.21
C THR A 513 -0.52 -5.61 20.49
N ILE A 514 -1.21 -6.04 21.54
CA ILE A 514 -1.24 -7.45 21.99
C ILE A 514 -2.65 -8.02 21.71
N PRO A 515 -2.79 -9.13 20.97
CA PRO A 515 -4.09 -9.74 20.72
C PRO A 515 -4.85 -10.04 22.01
N GLY A 516 -6.14 -9.72 22.04
CA GLY A 516 -7.00 -9.95 23.20
C GLY A 516 -6.85 -8.95 24.35
N ARG A 517 -5.90 -8.03 24.29
CA ARG A 517 -5.73 -6.98 25.31
C ARG A 517 -6.37 -5.67 24.84
N ARG A 518 -7.28 -5.11 25.64
CA ARG A 518 -7.99 -3.85 25.30
C ARG A 518 -7.09 -2.60 25.36
N VAL A 519 -6.11 -2.63 26.23
CA VAL A 519 -5.19 -1.49 26.44
C VAL A 519 -3.78 -1.93 26.09
N SER A 520 -3.16 -1.22 25.16
CA SER A 520 -1.81 -1.51 24.66
C SER A 520 -0.75 -0.90 25.57
N PRO A 521 0.27 -1.66 25.99
CA PRO A 521 1.44 -1.10 26.66
C PRO A 521 2.09 -0.03 25.80
N SER A 522 2.43 1.10 26.38
CA SER A 522 3.08 2.19 25.64
C SER A 522 4.05 2.95 26.53
N THR A 523 5.07 3.53 25.90
CA THR A 523 6.04 4.41 26.55
C THR A 523 6.40 5.54 25.60
N LYS A 524 6.91 6.65 26.17
CA LYS A 524 7.27 7.85 25.43
C LYS A 524 8.66 8.33 25.84
N GLN A 525 9.40 8.82 24.87
CA GLN A 525 10.72 9.41 25.10
C GLN A 525 10.88 10.65 24.20
N ILE A 526 11.49 11.69 24.74
CA ILE A 526 11.83 12.89 23.96
C ILE A 526 13.24 12.69 23.41
N VAL A 527 13.42 13.08 22.14
CA VAL A 527 14.70 13.05 21.44
C VAL A 527 14.89 14.35 20.65
N ASP A 528 16.08 14.92 20.73
CA ASP A 528 16.47 16.05 19.91
C ASP A 528 17.22 15.57 18.67
N VAL A 529 16.82 16.07 17.53
CA VAL A 529 17.42 15.76 16.24
C VAL A 529 18.09 17.02 15.70
N SER A 530 19.37 16.91 15.34
CA SER A 530 20.10 17.96 14.65
C SER A 530 20.18 17.67 13.16
N GLU A 531 20.39 18.70 12.36
CA GLU A 531 20.49 18.58 10.91
C GLU A 531 21.66 17.68 10.52
N GLY A 532 21.42 16.71 9.63
CA GLY A 532 22.44 15.79 9.12
C GLY A 532 23.00 14.78 10.11
N THR A 533 22.43 14.69 11.33
CA THR A 533 22.93 13.75 12.37
C THR A 533 21.96 12.60 12.62
N SER A 534 22.50 11.51 13.17
CA SER A 534 21.68 10.41 13.71
C SER A 534 21.62 10.54 15.22
N SER A 535 20.41 10.52 15.77
CA SER A 535 20.17 10.47 17.22
C SER A 535 19.88 9.03 17.60
N ASP A 536 20.74 8.44 18.45
CA ASP A 536 20.58 7.05 18.91
C ASP A 536 19.84 7.02 20.25
N ILE A 537 18.81 6.16 20.34
CA ILE A 537 17.99 6.02 21.55
C ILE A 537 17.73 4.55 21.90
N ILE A 538 17.56 4.28 23.19
CA ILE A 538 17.07 3.01 23.69
C ILE A 538 15.77 3.28 24.42
N VAL A 539 14.70 2.62 24.02
CA VAL A 539 13.36 2.80 24.59
C VAL A 539 12.95 1.52 25.32
N ALA A 540 12.79 1.61 26.64
CA ALA A 540 12.28 0.49 27.43
C ALA A 540 10.74 0.44 27.32
N LEU A 541 10.21 -0.73 26.97
CA LEU A 541 8.77 -0.98 26.90
C LEU A 541 8.39 -2.06 27.90
N ASP A 542 7.71 -1.69 28.96
CA ASP A 542 7.17 -2.61 29.94
C ASP A 542 5.87 -3.23 29.43
N LEU A 543 5.89 -4.53 29.15
CA LEU A 543 4.72 -5.26 28.64
C LEU A 543 3.60 -5.44 29.68
N LYS A 544 3.87 -5.20 30.97
CA LYS A 544 2.87 -5.24 32.05
C LYS A 544 2.31 -3.88 32.42
N ALA A 545 2.95 -2.79 31.99
CA ALA A 545 2.49 -1.43 32.29
C ALA A 545 1.04 -1.21 31.83
N ASN A 546 0.28 -0.59 32.72
CA ASN A 546 -1.06 -0.09 32.39
C ASN A 546 -0.91 1.39 32.03
N PRO A 547 -1.26 1.83 30.80
CA PRO A 547 -1.08 3.24 30.40
C PRO A 547 -1.89 4.24 31.24
N LEU A 548 -2.80 3.78 32.09
CA LEU A 548 -3.55 4.62 33.03
C LEU A 548 -2.75 4.99 34.31
N GLU A 549 -1.57 4.40 34.49
CA GLU A 549 -0.70 4.61 35.66
C GLU A 549 0.64 5.29 35.30
N SER A 550 0.68 6.09 34.24
CA SER A 550 1.90 6.88 33.95
C SER A 550 2.22 7.77 35.15
N PRO A 551 3.40 7.71 35.75
CA PRO A 551 3.78 8.63 36.80
C PRO A 551 3.77 10.05 36.25
N THR A 552 3.01 10.91 36.89
CA THR A 552 3.07 12.37 36.72
C THR A 552 4.51 12.81 36.95
N PRO A 553 5.08 13.73 36.14
CA PRO A 553 6.47 14.19 36.26
C PRO A 553 6.79 14.87 37.57
#